data_403b6cccc966f53e02d4e957158502b3
#
_entry.id   403b6cccc966f53e02d4e957158502b3
#
_cell.length_a   1.000
_cell.length_b   1.000
_cell.length_c   1.000
_cell.angle_alpha   90.00
_cell.angle_beta   90.00
_cell.angle_gamma   90.00
#
_symmetry.space_group_name_H-M   'P 1'
#
loop_
_entity.id
_entity.type
_entity.pdbx_description
1 polymer ?
#
loop_
_entity_poly.entity_id
_entity_poly.type
_entity_poly.pdbx_seq_one_letter_code
_entity_poly.pdbx_strand_id
1 'polypeptide(L)' 'MPTARQLLDLLTRDELLHLVDHHGVTVRDRRQKAHLAEQLEAQGRPLPELLQGLSRDRLKELCRALGLDRS' A
#
# COMPACT_ATOMS: atom_id res chain seq x y z
N MET A 1 5.33 8.05 -13.85
CA MET A 1 5.57 7.60 -12.47
C MET A 1 4.44 6.70 -12.00
N PRO A 2 4.74 5.66 -11.25
CA PRO A 2 3.68 4.83 -10.70
C PRO A 2 2.81 5.61 -9.72
N THR A 3 1.53 5.32 -9.72
CA THR A 3 0.59 5.94 -8.80
C THR A 3 0.53 5.15 -7.49
N ALA A 4 -0.01 5.77 -6.44
CA ALA A 4 -0.24 5.08 -5.18
C ALA A 4 -1.09 3.82 -5.39
N ARG A 5 -2.08 3.89 -6.28
CA ARG A 5 -2.95 2.75 -6.57
C ARG A 5 -2.18 1.58 -7.17
N GLN A 6 -1.26 1.85 -8.09
CA GLN A 6 -0.43 0.81 -8.69
C GLN A 6 0.40 0.08 -7.64
N LEU A 7 0.98 0.83 -6.72
CA LEU A 7 1.75 0.25 -5.63
C LEU A 7 0.86 -0.60 -4.72
N LEU A 8 -0.28 -0.06 -4.33
CA LEU A 8 -1.21 -0.76 -3.45
C LEU A 8 -1.73 -2.05 -4.08
N ASP A 9 -1.91 -2.06 -5.40
CA ASP A 9 -2.37 -3.25 -6.12
C ASP A 9 -1.34 -4.39 -6.10
N LEU A 10 -0.07 -4.09 -5.86
CA LEU A 10 0.98 -5.10 -5.73
C LEU A 10 0.99 -5.76 -4.35
N LEU A 11 0.33 -5.15 -3.37
CA LEU A 11 0.30 -5.68 -2.02
C LEU A 11 -0.74 -6.81 -1.91
N THR A 12 -0.50 -7.74 -0.98
CA THR A 12 -1.49 -8.75 -0.66
C THR A 12 -2.60 -8.13 0.18
N ARG A 13 -3.74 -8.84 0.26
CA ARG A 13 -4.85 -8.39 1.10
C ARG A 13 -4.41 -8.21 2.55
N ASP A 14 -3.61 -9.13 3.08
CA ASP A 14 -3.13 -9.04 4.45
C ASP A 14 -2.27 -7.80 4.67
N GLU A 15 -1.43 -7.46 3.71
CA GLU A 15 -0.61 -6.26 3.78
C GLU A 15 -1.47 -5.00 3.76
N LEU A 16 -2.50 -4.99 2.91
CA LEU A 16 -3.44 -3.86 2.85
C LEU A 16 -4.20 -3.71 4.16
N LEU A 17 -4.64 -4.83 4.76
CA LEU A 17 -5.29 -4.81 6.06
C LEU A 17 -4.37 -4.27 7.15
N HIS A 18 -3.09 -4.66 7.10
CA HIS A 18 -2.10 -4.15 8.04
C HIS A 18 -1.97 -2.63 7.93
N LEU A 19 -1.92 -2.10 6.72
CA LEU A 19 -1.84 -0.66 6.50
C LEU A 19 -3.12 0.05 6.95
N VAL A 20 -4.27 -0.55 6.69
CA VAL A 20 -5.55 0.00 7.14
C VAL A 20 -5.56 0.12 8.67
N ASP A 21 -5.13 -0.91 9.36
CA ASP A 21 -5.07 -0.89 10.83
C ASP A 21 -4.00 0.08 11.34
N HIS A 22 -2.84 0.12 10.68
CA HIS A 22 -1.75 1.00 11.07
C HIS A 22 -2.14 2.48 10.98
N HIS A 23 -2.88 2.84 9.93
CA HIS A 23 -3.29 4.23 9.70
C HIS A 23 -4.67 4.56 10.25
N GLY A 24 -5.35 3.59 10.87
CA GLY A 24 -6.67 3.81 11.44
C GLY A 24 -7.75 4.11 10.40
N VAL A 25 -7.61 3.53 9.21
CA VAL A 25 -8.55 3.73 8.11
C VAL A 25 -9.80 2.88 8.33
N THR A 26 -10.98 3.49 8.15
CA THR A 26 -12.24 2.76 8.22
C THR A 26 -12.58 2.16 6.86
N VAL A 27 -12.87 0.88 6.83
CA VAL A 27 -13.26 0.17 5.60
C VAL A 27 -14.56 -0.60 5.83
N ARG A 28 -15.40 -0.67 4.80
CA ARG A 28 -16.68 -1.38 4.86
C ARG A 28 -16.51 -2.87 4.67
N ASP A 29 -15.65 -3.26 3.76
CA ASP A 29 -15.42 -4.66 3.42
C ASP A 29 -13.92 -4.96 3.47
N ARG A 30 -13.52 -5.73 4.48
CA ARG A 30 -12.14 -6.11 4.68
C ARG A 30 -11.71 -7.26 3.77
N ARG A 31 -12.63 -7.84 3.01
CA ARG A 31 -12.36 -8.97 2.12
C ARG A 31 -11.94 -8.54 0.73
N GLN A 32 -12.39 -7.37 0.30
CA GLN A 32 -12.11 -6.89 -1.06
C GLN A 32 -10.81 -6.09 -1.09
N LYS A 33 -9.81 -6.67 -1.75
CA LYS A 33 -8.52 -6.03 -1.91
C LYS A 33 -8.64 -4.67 -2.59
N ALA A 34 -9.45 -4.58 -3.64
CA ALA A 34 -9.66 -3.34 -4.37
C ALA A 34 -10.22 -2.24 -3.47
N HIS A 35 -11.16 -2.59 -2.59
CA HIS A 35 -11.75 -1.63 -1.66
C HIS A 35 -10.71 -1.13 -0.66
N LEU A 36 -9.87 -2.04 -0.14
CA LEU A 36 -8.81 -1.66 0.80
C LEU A 36 -7.84 -0.68 0.15
N ALA A 37 -7.41 -0.98 -1.08
CA ALA A 37 -6.50 -0.12 -1.82
C ALA A 37 -7.14 1.24 -2.10
N GLU A 38 -8.41 1.26 -2.46
CA GLU A 38 -9.15 2.49 -2.71
C GLU A 38 -9.22 3.38 -1.47
N GLN A 39 -9.52 2.78 -0.32
CA GLN A 39 -9.62 3.53 0.93
C GLN A 39 -8.25 4.09 1.36
N LEU A 40 -7.19 3.33 1.17
CA LEU A 40 -5.84 3.81 1.47
C LEU A 40 -5.44 4.95 0.54
N GLU A 41 -5.75 4.84 -0.75
CA GLU A 41 -5.48 5.90 -1.72
C GLU A 41 -6.26 7.18 -1.36
N ALA A 42 -7.50 7.03 -0.91
CA ALA A 42 -8.35 8.15 -0.56
C ALA A 42 -7.83 8.96 0.63
N GLN A 43 -6.90 8.41 1.40
CA GLN A 43 -6.29 9.15 2.51
C GLN A 43 -5.44 10.32 2.04
N GLY A 44 -5.02 10.31 0.77
CA GLY A 44 -4.20 11.38 0.22
C GLY A 44 -2.82 11.51 0.84
N ARG A 45 -2.34 10.46 1.50
CA ARG A 45 -1.01 10.47 2.13
C ARG A 45 0.08 10.26 1.10
N PRO A 46 1.27 10.87 1.29
CA PRO A 46 2.42 10.58 0.43
C PRO A 46 2.79 9.08 0.55
N LEU A 47 3.32 8.52 -0.55
CA LEU A 47 3.69 7.11 -0.58
C LEU A 47 4.60 6.68 0.57
N PRO A 48 5.68 7.42 0.90
CA PRO A 48 6.55 7.01 2.02
C PRO A 48 5.80 6.86 3.33
N GLU A 49 4.87 7.77 3.61
CA GLU A 49 4.07 7.72 4.83
C GLU A 49 3.07 6.57 4.79
N LEU A 50 2.43 6.39 3.63
CA LEU A 50 1.44 5.32 3.44
C LEU A 50 2.04 3.94 3.67
N LEU A 51 3.31 3.76 3.30
CA LEU A 51 4.00 2.48 3.37
C LEU A 51 4.74 2.23 4.69
N GLN A 52 4.63 3.12 5.67
CA GLN A 52 5.35 2.97 6.94
C GLN A 52 5.00 1.70 7.71
N GLY A 53 3.86 1.11 7.45
CA GLY A 53 3.48 -0.13 8.10
C GLY A 53 4.16 -1.38 7.56
N LEU A 54 4.93 -1.26 6.48
CA LEU A 54 5.57 -2.40 5.82
C LEU A 54 7.04 -2.54 6.25
N SER A 55 7.55 -3.78 6.18
CA SER A 55 8.95 -4.02 6.46
C SER A 55 9.84 -3.40 5.39
N ARG A 56 11.09 -3.13 5.75
CA ARG A 56 12.07 -2.55 4.84
C ARG A 56 12.32 -3.47 3.64
N ASP A 57 12.40 -4.76 3.87
CA ASP A 57 12.62 -5.74 2.80
C ASP A 57 11.46 -5.74 1.80
N ARG A 58 10.22 -5.64 2.31
CA ARG A 58 9.04 -5.58 1.44
C ARG A 58 9.04 -4.30 0.62
N LEU A 59 9.45 -3.19 1.21
CA LEU A 59 9.56 -1.92 0.49
C LEU A 59 10.55 -2.02 -0.66
N LYS A 60 11.67 -2.70 -0.45
CA LYS A 60 12.66 -2.93 -1.50
C LYS A 60 12.09 -3.76 -2.63
N GLU A 61 11.35 -4.82 -2.30
CA GLU A 61 10.70 -5.64 -3.32
C GLU A 61 9.71 -4.85 -4.16
N LEU A 62 8.93 -4.00 -3.52
CA LEU A 62 7.97 -3.16 -4.23
C LEU A 62 8.67 -2.18 -5.17
N CYS A 63 9.76 -1.59 -4.73
CA CYS A 63 10.54 -0.69 -5.57
C CYS A 63 11.07 -1.40 -6.81
N ARG A 64 11.53 -2.64 -6.66
CA ARG A 64 11.98 -3.45 -7.79
C ARG A 64 10.83 -3.75 -8.75
N ALA A 65 9.68 -4.13 -8.21
CA ALA A 65 8.51 -4.48 -9.02
C ALA A 65 8.04 -3.29 -9.85
N LEU A 66 8.20 -2.08 -9.33
CA LEU A 66 7.81 -0.87 -10.02
C LEU A 66 8.92 -0.27 -10.90
N GLY A 67 10.10 -0.89 -10.89
CA GLY A 67 11.23 -0.35 -11.64
C GLY A 67 11.85 0.89 -11.04
N LEU A 68 11.61 1.13 -9.75
CA LEU A 68 12.13 2.30 -9.05
C LEU A 68 13.49 2.05 -8.41
N ASP A 69 13.95 0.81 -8.44
CA ASP A 69 15.21 0.44 -7.83
C ASP A 69 16.38 1.05 -8.62
N ARG A 70 17.21 1.81 -7.93
CA ARG A 70 18.43 2.37 -8.49
C ARG A 70 19.61 1.67 -7.84
N SER A 71 20.18 0.78 -8.58
CA SER A 71 21.41 0.12 -8.15
C SER A 71 22.56 1.10 -8.10
#